data_7641af55e54c9c90e46d596382c7b2a2
#
_entry.id   7641af55e54c9c90e46d596382c7b2a2
#
_cell.length_a   1.000
_cell.length_b   1.000
_cell.length_c   1.000
_cell.angle_alpha   90.00
_cell.angle_beta   90.00
_cell.angle_gamma   90.00
#
_symmetry.space_group_name_H-M   'P 1'
#
loop_
_entity.id
_entity.type
_entity.pdbx_description
1 polymer ?
#
loop_
_entity_poly.entity_id
_entity_poly.type
_entity_poly.pdbx_seq_one_letter_code
_entity_poly.pdbx_strand_id
1 'polypeptide(L)'
;MYLIRRARMSDLDILLKLAKMVHFINLPADKDVISEKIQRSRESFRAIHENDSMHLPVDDKSAVGASPLFMFVIEDTETGNTLGTSMIVARMGGPGNPNISFELHKKHFFSEDLQQGTSHTVAQLVLDESGPSEIGGLILSPNSRRHAMKLGKQISLIRFHYVGLHRNLFADRMLAEMMAPITPDGRNTLWEYLGRRFINLPYTEADKFCQRSREFMVSLLPREPIYLSLLPPEARNLVGRVGPDTEPAKRMLEELGFKYTNRVDPFDGGPHLEALTDQISLVRETRP
;
A
#
# COMPACT_ATOMS: atom_id res chain seq x y z
N MET A 1 -24.13 -17.48 -1.47
CA MET A 1 -23.19 -17.61 -0.30
C MET A 1 -21.82 -17.08 -0.74
N TYR A 2 -20.98 -16.51 0.17
CA TYR A 2 -19.68 -15.93 -0.19
C TYR A 2 -18.55 -16.72 0.46
N LEU A 3 -17.50 -16.99 -0.32
CA LEU A 3 -16.32 -17.72 0.11
C LEU A 3 -15.07 -16.85 -0.06
N ILE A 4 -14.26 -16.73 0.98
CA ILE A 4 -12.92 -16.16 0.87
C ILE A 4 -11.93 -17.32 0.72
N ARG A 5 -11.14 -17.26 -0.32
CA ARG A 5 -10.13 -18.27 -0.68
C ARG A 5 -8.84 -17.67 -1.20
N ARG A 6 -7.81 -18.47 -1.31
CA ARG A 6 -6.56 -18.11 -1.99
C ARG A 6 -6.81 -17.81 -3.47
N ALA A 7 -6.11 -16.82 -4.02
CA ALA A 7 -6.17 -16.52 -5.46
C ALA A 7 -5.61 -17.67 -6.30
N ARG A 8 -6.20 -17.89 -7.48
CA ARG A 8 -5.83 -18.94 -8.46
C ARG A 8 -5.54 -18.28 -9.80
N MET A 9 -4.81 -18.99 -10.68
CA MET A 9 -4.56 -18.48 -12.04
C MET A 9 -5.85 -18.26 -12.85
N SER A 10 -6.92 -19.01 -12.55
CA SER A 10 -8.25 -18.80 -13.13
C SER A 10 -8.88 -17.45 -12.76
N ASP A 11 -8.38 -16.76 -11.73
CA ASP A 11 -8.86 -15.42 -11.32
C ASP A 11 -8.19 -14.30 -12.11
N LEU A 12 -7.17 -14.58 -12.93
CA LEU A 12 -6.33 -13.58 -13.60
C LEU A 12 -7.14 -12.57 -14.41
N ASP A 13 -8.03 -13.04 -15.27
CA ASP A 13 -8.79 -12.16 -16.17
C ASP A 13 -9.79 -11.27 -15.40
N ILE A 14 -10.41 -11.80 -14.35
CA ILE A 14 -11.31 -10.99 -13.50
C ILE A 14 -10.54 -10.00 -12.64
N LEU A 15 -9.39 -10.38 -12.11
CA LEU A 15 -8.52 -9.47 -11.34
C LEU A 15 -7.97 -8.36 -12.22
N LEU A 16 -7.57 -8.66 -13.46
CA LEU A 16 -7.18 -7.64 -14.45
C LEU A 16 -8.34 -6.67 -14.75
N LYS A 17 -9.56 -7.19 -14.87
CA LYS A 17 -10.75 -6.36 -15.07
C LYS A 17 -11.02 -5.46 -13.86
N LEU A 18 -10.92 -5.99 -12.65
CA LEU A 18 -11.08 -5.22 -11.42
C LEU A 18 -9.99 -4.15 -11.27
N ALA A 19 -8.73 -4.49 -11.58
CA ALA A 19 -7.61 -3.54 -11.53
C ALA A 19 -7.79 -2.37 -12.51
N LYS A 20 -8.38 -2.60 -13.69
CA LYS A 20 -8.73 -1.53 -14.67
C LYS A 20 -9.81 -0.58 -14.17
N MET A 21 -10.64 -0.99 -13.20
CA MET A 21 -11.71 -0.15 -12.64
C MET A 21 -11.22 0.79 -11.54
N VAL A 22 -9.99 0.58 -11.06
CA VAL A 22 -9.38 1.33 -9.98
C VAL A 22 -7.89 1.54 -10.30
N HIS A 23 -7.41 2.76 -10.11
CA HIS A 23 -6.00 3.09 -10.38
C HIS A 23 -5.16 2.81 -9.13
N PHE A 24 -4.91 1.53 -8.80
CA PHE A 24 -4.13 1.15 -7.62
C PHE A 24 -2.69 0.79 -7.97
N ILE A 25 -1.74 1.41 -7.29
CA ILE A 25 -0.30 1.12 -7.37
C ILE A 25 -0.02 -0.35 -7.03
N ASN A 26 -0.63 -0.87 -5.96
CA ASN A 26 -0.34 -2.21 -5.45
C ASN A 26 -0.93 -3.35 -6.30
N LEU A 27 -1.88 -3.08 -7.20
CA LEU A 27 -2.40 -4.02 -8.19
C LEU A 27 -2.61 -3.31 -9.53
N PRO A 28 -1.54 -3.01 -10.27
CA PRO A 28 -1.64 -2.32 -11.56
C PRO A 28 -2.42 -3.17 -12.56
N ALA A 29 -3.09 -2.50 -13.51
CA ALA A 29 -3.86 -3.15 -14.56
C ALA A 29 -2.95 -3.75 -15.65
N ASP A 30 -1.99 -4.57 -15.25
CA ASP A 30 -1.01 -5.27 -16.07
C ASP A 30 -1.12 -6.78 -15.86
N LYS A 31 -1.32 -7.52 -16.95
CA LYS A 31 -1.59 -8.96 -16.91
C LYS A 31 -0.39 -9.74 -16.36
N ASP A 32 0.82 -9.36 -16.75
CA ASP A 32 2.03 -10.07 -16.35
C ASP A 32 2.31 -9.85 -14.86
N VAL A 33 2.16 -8.61 -14.38
CA VAL A 33 2.31 -8.28 -12.95
C VAL A 33 1.28 -9.02 -12.10
N ILE A 34 0.01 -9.07 -12.52
CA ILE A 34 -1.04 -9.79 -11.76
C ILE A 34 -0.76 -11.29 -11.76
N SER A 35 -0.37 -11.86 -12.92
CA SER A 35 0.00 -13.27 -13.04
C SER A 35 1.15 -13.63 -12.10
N GLU A 36 2.21 -12.83 -12.08
CA GLU A 36 3.36 -13.02 -11.19
C GLU A 36 2.94 -12.96 -9.71
N LYS A 37 2.12 -11.98 -9.32
CA LYS A 37 1.60 -11.88 -7.94
C LYS A 37 0.77 -13.11 -7.54
N ILE A 38 -0.10 -13.61 -8.42
CA ILE A 38 -0.88 -14.84 -8.16
C ILE A 38 0.06 -16.03 -7.99
N GLN A 39 1.04 -16.18 -8.89
CA GLN A 39 1.99 -17.31 -8.85
C GLN A 39 2.80 -17.27 -7.56
N ARG A 40 3.39 -16.13 -7.22
CA ARG A 40 4.14 -15.91 -5.97
C ARG A 40 3.27 -16.22 -4.75
N SER A 41 2.00 -15.78 -4.74
CA SER A 41 1.07 -16.10 -3.66
C SER A 41 0.83 -17.59 -3.52
N ARG A 42 0.66 -18.31 -4.63
CA ARG A 42 0.47 -19.78 -4.62
C ARG A 42 1.70 -20.49 -4.06
N GLU A 43 2.89 -20.07 -4.46
CA GLU A 43 4.16 -20.60 -3.96
C GLU A 43 4.32 -20.33 -2.46
N SER A 44 3.99 -19.11 -1.99
CA SER A 44 4.03 -18.76 -0.57
C SER A 44 3.09 -19.63 0.27
N PHE A 45 1.85 -19.83 -0.16
CA PHE A 45 0.91 -20.73 0.53
C PHE A 45 1.34 -22.19 0.51
N ARG A 46 1.99 -22.65 -0.58
CA ARG A 46 2.51 -24.01 -0.68
C ARG A 46 3.67 -24.22 0.29
N ALA A 47 4.62 -23.30 0.31
CA ALA A 47 5.80 -23.37 1.17
C ALA A 47 5.43 -23.49 2.66
N ILE A 48 4.38 -22.77 3.10
CA ILE A 48 3.89 -22.89 4.48
C ILE A 48 3.29 -24.27 4.75
N HIS A 49 2.57 -24.83 3.80
CA HIS A 49 1.93 -26.12 3.97
C HIS A 49 2.94 -27.29 3.98
N GLU A 50 4.03 -27.16 3.23
CA GLU A 50 5.08 -28.18 3.11
C GLU A 50 6.15 -28.08 4.21
N ASN A 51 6.37 -26.89 4.77
CA ASN A 51 7.38 -26.64 5.79
C ASN A 51 6.80 -25.80 6.94
N ASP A 52 6.50 -26.45 8.06
CA ASP A 52 6.04 -25.82 9.32
C ASP A 52 7.04 -24.79 9.89
N SER A 53 8.23 -24.64 9.30
CA SER A 53 9.35 -23.83 9.77
C SER A 53 9.84 -22.80 8.75
N MET A 54 8.99 -22.25 7.90
CA MET A 54 9.38 -21.19 6.97
C MET A 54 9.80 -19.92 7.74
N HIS A 55 11.08 -19.84 8.07
CA HIS A 55 11.68 -18.58 8.45
C HIS A 55 11.64 -17.64 7.24
N LEU A 56 11.13 -16.42 7.45
CA LEU A 56 11.21 -15.36 6.43
C LEU A 56 12.68 -15.25 6.01
N PRO A 57 13.00 -15.26 4.70
CA PRO A 57 14.37 -15.03 4.27
C PRO A 57 14.78 -13.63 4.71
N VAL A 58 15.66 -13.57 5.72
CA VAL A 58 16.13 -12.31 6.33
C VAL A 58 17.19 -11.65 5.47
N ASP A 59 17.83 -12.38 4.57
CA ASP A 59 19.10 -11.99 3.95
C ASP A 59 19.12 -11.94 2.42
N ASP A 60 18.00 -12.07 1.73
CA ASP A 60 18.06 -11.95 0.27
C ASP A 60 17.98 -10.46 -0.15
N LYS A 61 19.17 -9.89 -0.43
CA LYS A 61 19.36 -8.55 -0.99
C LYS A 61 18.82 -8.44 -2.44
N SER A 62 18.27 -9.50 -2.96
CA SER A 62 17.81 -9.57 -4.34
C SER A 62 16.33 -9.19 -4.47
N ALA A 63 16.08 -8.32 -5.40
CA ALA A 63 14.84 -8.01 -6.10
C ALA A 63 13.61 -7.58 -5.28
N VAL A 64 13.02 -6.48 -5.69
CA VAL A 64 11.60 -6.18 -5.50
C VAL A 64 10.82 -7.44 -5.88
N GLY A 65 10.23 -8.14 -4.92
CA GLY A 65 9.44 -9.33 -5.23
C GLY A 65 9.83 -10.62 -4.50
N ALA A 66 10.94 -10.69 -3.77
CA ALA A 66 11.38 -11.94 -3.13
C ALA A 66 10.59 -12.32 -1.86
N SER A 67 9.99 -11.37 -1.16
CA SER A 67 9.25 -11.63 0.09
C SER A 67 7.96 -12.42 -0.16
N PRO A 68 7.54 -13.34 0.74
CA PRO A 68 6.26 -14.04 0.63
C PRO A 68 5.07 -13.10 0.46
N LEU A 69 4.15 -13.47 -0.43
CA LEU A 69 2.93 -12.71 -0.71
C LEU A 69 1.72 -13.64 -0.56
N PHE A 70 0.68 -13.16 0.11
CA PHE A 70 -0.57 -13.90 0.35
C PHE A 70 -1.73 -13.12 -0.24
N MET A 71 -2.31 -13.64 -1.31
CA MET A 71 -3.40 -13.00 -2.04
C MET A 71 -4.69 -13.80 -1.86
N PHE A 72 -5.72 -13.10 -1.39
CA PHE A 72 -7.06 -13.61 -1.16
C PHE A 72 -8.04 -13.04 -2.17
N VAL A 73 -9.07 -13.82 -2.49
CA VAL A 73 -10.21 -13.38 -3.28
C VAL A 73 -11.50 -13.74 -2.55
N ILE A 74 -12.56 -12.95 -2.79
CA ILE A 74 -13.92 -13.25 -2.36
C ILE A 74 -14.74 -13.67 -3.57
N GLU A 75 -15.36 -14.82 -3.48
CA GLU A 75 -16.14 -15.46 -4.53
C GLU A 75 -17.61 -15.57 -4.11
N ASP A 76 -18.52 -15.27 -5.01
CA ASP A 76 -19.91 -15.66 -4.89
C ASP A 76 -20.06 -17.12 -5.34
N THR A 77 -20.41 -18.01 -4.42
CA THR A 77 -20.49 -19.44 -4.70
C THR A 77 -21.67 -19.85 -5.57
N GLU A 78 -22.67 -19.00 -5.73
CA GLU A 78 -23.83 -19.26 -6.60
C GLU A 78 -23.51 -19.01 -8.07
N THR A 79 -22.70 -17.96 -8.32
CA THR A 79 -22.33 -17.56 -9.69
C THR A 79 -20.92 -18.01 -10.08
N GLY A 80 -20.06 -18.39 -9.12
CA GLY A 80 -18.66 -18.66 -9.31
C GLY A 80 -17.79 -17.41 -9.58
N ASN A 81 -18.38 -16.22 -9.48
CA ASN A 81 -17.71 -14.98 -9.83
C ASN A 81 -16.81 -14.50 -8.66
N THR A 82 -15.57 -14.14 -8.97
CA THR A 82 -14.70 -13.41 -8.07
C THR A 82 -15.13 -11.94 -8.00
N LEU A 83 -15.45 -11.46 -6.79
CA LEU A 83 -15.99 -10.12 -6.55
C LEU A 83 -14.95 -9.12 -6.07
N GLY A 84 -13.82 -9.59 -5.54
CA GLY A 84 -12.80 -8.73 -4.98
C GLY A 84 -11.56 -9.47 -4.55
N THR A 85 -10.55 -8.70 -4.15
CA THR A 85 -9.25 -9.22 -3.70
C THR A 85 -8.67 -8.39 -2.58
N SER A 86 -7.73 -8.98 -1.83
CA SER A 86 -6.83 -8.29 -0.90
C SER A 86 -5.54 -9.10 -0.77
N MET A 87 -4.43 -8.46 -0.34
CA MET A 87 -3.16 -9.15 -0.19
C MET A 87 -2.35 -8.65 1.01
N ILE A 88 -1.36 -9.47 1.39
CA ILE A 88 -0.33 -9.15 2.37
C ILE A 88 1.02 -9.50 1.77
N VAL A 89 1.97 -8.59 1.88
CA VAL A 89 3.40 -8.84 1.66
C VAL A 89 4.05 -9.03 3.01
N ALA A 90 4.76 -10.14 3.21
CA ALA A 90 5.35 -10.47 4.52
C ALA A 90 6.42 -9.47 4.94
N ARG A 91 7.23 -8.96 3.99
CA ARG A 91 8.18 -7.86 4.20
C ARG A 91 8.19 -6.95 2.99
N MET A 92 8.03 -5.66 3.22
CA MET A 92 8.09 -4.62 2.20
C MET A 92 9.40 -3.86 2.30
N GLY A 93 10.27 -4.07 1.32
CA GLY A 93 11.61 -3.51 1.38
C GLY A 93 12.55 -4.30 2.29
N GLY A 94 13.72 -3.73 2.57
CA GLY A 94 14.77 -4.32 3.38
C GLY A 94 16.13 -3.73 3.02
N PRO A 95 17.24 -4.24 3.57
CA PRO A 95 18.56 -3.75 3.27
C PRO A 95 18.86 -3.71 1.76
N GLY A 96 19.21 -2.52 1.26
CA GLY A 96 19.50 -2.29 -0.18
C GLY A 96 18.26 -2.16 -1.09
N ASN A 97 17.07 -2.30 -0.56
CA ASN A 97 15.81 -2.09 -1.27
C ASN A 97 14.77 -1.45 -0.33
N PRO A 98 14.95 -0.19 0.05
CA PRO A 98 14.12 0.45 1.08
C PRO A 98 12.67 0.66 0.63
N ASN A 99 11.76 0.71 1.60
CA ASN A 99 10.48 1.39 1.42
C ASN A 99 10.73 2.90 1.42
N ILE A 100 10.15 3.61 0.46
CA ILE A 100 10.42 5.03 0.20
C ILE A 100 9.19 5.84 0.59
N SER A 101 9.40 6.88 1.40
CA SER A 101 8.33 7.78 1.82
C SER A 101 8.84 9.21 1.99
N PHE A 102 7.95 10.18 2.02
CA PHE A 102 8.24 11.50 2.57
C PHE A 102 7.69 11.60 4.00
N GLU A 103 8.54 11.95 4.95
CA GLU A 103 8.13 12.31 6.30
C GLU A 103 7.84 13.81 6.37
N LEU A 104 6.68 14.17 6.94
CA LEU A 104 6.21 15.54 7.01
C LEU A 104 6.56 16.17 8.34
N HIS A 105 7.27 17.31 8.31
CA HIS A 105 7.64 18.08 9.47
C HIS A 105 7.17 19.52 9.35
N LYS A 106 6.90 20.18 10.47
CA LYS A 106 6.65 21.63 10.52
C LYS A 106 7.94 22.36 10.88
N LYS A 107 8.28 23.39 10.09
CA LYS A 107 9.35 24.35 10.40
C LYS A 107 8.72 25.71 10.71
N HIS A 108 9.15 26.31 11.80
CA HIS A 108 8.67 27.63 12.26
C HIS A 108 9.79 28.63 12.10
N PHE A 109 9.45 29.81 11.63
CA PHE A 109 10.33 30.94 11.47
C PHE A 109 9.68 32.16 12.10
N PHE A 110 10.47 33.06 12.65
CA PHE A 110 10.02 34.31 13.25
C PHE A 110 10.96 35.44 12.84
N SER A 111 10.39 36.57 12.45
CA SER A 111 11.12 37.80 12.16
C SER A 111 10.87 38.80 13.32
N GLU A 112 11.94 39.20 14.00
CA GLU A 112 11.84 40.20 15.07
C GLU A 112 11.49 41.57 14.50
N ASP A 113 12.03 41.91 13.34
CA ASP A 113 11.75 43.22 12.71
C ASP A 113 10.29 43.36 12.28
N LEU A 114 9.71 42.29 11.72
CA LEU A 114 8.31 42.27 11.28
C LEU A 114 7.34 41.88 12.40
N GLN A 115 7.86 41.42 13.55
CA GLN A 115 7.06 40.83 14.64
C GLN A 115 6.06 39.79 14.13
N GLN A 116 6.52 38.98 13.16
CA GLN A 116 5.68 38.01 12.46
C GLN A 116 6.31 36.65 12.40
N GLY A 117 5.51 35.62 12.72
CA GLY A 117 5.89 34.21 12.56
C GLY A 117 5.25 33.58 11.33
N THR A 118 5.94 32.60 10.73
CA THR A 118 5.40 31.76 9.67
C THR A 118 5.74 30.29 9.93
N SER A 119 4.89 29.41 9.43
CA SER A 119 5.08 27.95 9.57
C SER A 119 4.93 27.27 8.21
N HIS A 120 5.90 26.44 7.88
CA HIS A 120 5.91 25.67 6.63
C HIS A 120 5.94 24.19 6.93
N THR A 121 5.14 23.41 6.19
CA THR A 121 5.30 21.95 6.14
C THR A 121 6.39 21.63 5.14
N VAL A 122 7.33 20.78 5.53
CA VAL A 122 8.40 20.27 4.69
C VAL A 122 8.26 18.74 4.58
N ALA A 123 8.61 18.22 3.40
CA ALA A 123 8.68 16.80 3.13
C ALA A 123 10.16 16.37 3.08
N GLN A 124 10.53 15.40 3.92
CA GLN A 124 11.88 14.85 3.99
C GLN A 124 11.85 13.41 3.47
N LEU A 125 12.71 13.10 2.49
CA LEU A 125 12.83 11.73 1.98
C LEU A 125 13.32 10.79 3.08
N VAL A 126 12.62 9.68 3.26
CA VAL A 126 12.96 8.60 4.18
C VAL A 126 13.08 7.31 3.40
N LEU A 127 14.16 6.59 3.64
CA LEU A 127 14.44 5.26 3.12
C LEU A 127 14.38 4.28 4.28
N ASP A 128 13.31 3.50 4.34
CA ASP A 128 13.05 2.57 5.43
C ASP A 128 13.47 1.15 5.02
N GLU A 129 14.55 0.67 5.58
CA GLU A 129 15.09 -0.69 5.38
C GLU A 129 14.65 -1.69 6.46
N SER A 130 13.74 -1.29 7.37
CA SER A 130 13.30 -2.17 8.46
C SER A 130 12.43 -3.33 8.01
N GLY A 131 11.86 -3.27 6.81
CA GLY A 131 11.04 -4.32 6.21
C GLY A 131 9.73 -4.58 6.94
N PRO A 132 8.82 -3.59 7.08
CA PRO A 132 7.48 -3.83 7.63
C PRO A 132 6.71 -4.83 6.78
N SER A 133 5.73 -5.52 7.37
CA SER A 133 4.71 -6.21 6.57
C SER A 133 3.79 -5.18 5.93
N GLU A 134 3.38 -5.41 4.68
CA GLU A 134 2.47 -4.50 3.98
C GLU A 134 1.14 -5.17 3.67
N ILE A 135 0.07 -4.46 3.92
CA ILE A 135 -1.27 -4.83 3.45
C ILE A 135 -1.67 -3.94 2.28
N GLY A 136 -2.13 -4.58 1.19
CA GLY A 136 -2.49 -3.85 -0.02
C GLY A 136 -3.52 -4.57 -0.87
N GLY A 137 -3.67 -4.11 -2.12
CA GLY A 137 -4.49 -4.74 -3.15
C GLY A 137 -5.97 -4.96 -2.78
N LEU A 138 -6.53 -4.16 -1.88
CA LEU A 138 -7.93 -4.26 -1.49
C LEU A 138 -8.83 -3.65 -2.56
N ILE A 139 -9.44 -4.50 -3.36
CA ILE A 139 -10.38 -4.11 -4.41
C ILE A 139 -11.67 -4.90 -4.24
N LEU A 140 -12.79 -4.22 -4.39
CA LEU A 140 -14.13 -4.84 -4.48
C LEU A 140 -14.84 -4.30 -5.71
N SER A 141 -15.49 -5.20 -6.45
CA SER A 141 -16.34 -4.84 -7.59
C SER A 141 -17.34 -3.75 -7.19
N PRO A 142 -17.52 -2.70 -8.01
CA PRO A 142 -18.46 -1.61 -7.70
C PRO A 142 -19.87 -2.12 -7.37
N ASN A 143 -20.35 -3.14 -8.08
CA ASN A 143 -21.68 -3.73 -7.87
C ASN A 143 -21.81 -4.48 -6.54
N SER A 144 -20.68 -4.85 -5.91
CA SER A 144 -20.64 -5.55 -4.62
C SER A 144 -20.36 -4.60 -3.44
N ARG A 145 -20.11 -3.31 -3.73
CA ARG A 145 -19.96 -2.28 -2.70
C ARG A 145 -21.30 -2.04 -2.00
N ARG A 146 -21.25 -1.67 -0.71
CA ARG A 146 -22.44 -1.45 0.14
C ARG A 146 -23.37 -2.66 0.28
N HIS A 147 -22.88 -3.86 -0.04
CA HIS A 147 -23.63 -5.10 0.17
C HIS A 147 -23.94 -5.29 1.67
N ALA A 148 -25.14 -5.81 2.00
CA ALA A 148 -25.60 -5.98 3.38
C ALA A 148 -24.62 -6.80 4.24
N MET A 149 -23.96 -7.81 3.65
CA MET A 149 -22.96 -8.63 4.31
C MET A 149 -21.57 -7.97 4.41
N LYS A 150 -21.42 -6.69 4.04
CA LYS A 150 -20.16 -5.92 4.15
C LYS A 150 -18.95 -6.65 3.54
N LEU A 151 -19.09 -7.13 2.31
CA LEU A 151 -18.08 -7.97 1.62
C LEU A 151 -16.69 -7.33 1.60
N GLY A 152 -16.60 -6.01 1.42
CA GLY A 152 -15.33 -5.27 1.49
C GLY A 152 -14.66 -5.36 2.86
N LYS A 153 -15.44 -5.35 3.94
CA LYS A 153 -14.90 -5.56 5.30
C LYS A 153 -14.40 -6.98 5.46
N GLN A 154 -15.14 -7.98 5.01
CA GLN A 154 -14.74 -9.39 5.13
C GLN A 154 -13.43 -9.68 4.39
N ILE A 155 -13.33 -9.29 3.10
CA ILE A 155 -12.10 -9.52 2.33
C ILE A 155 -10.91 -8.69 2.84
N SER A 156 -11.16 -7.60 3.53
CA SER A 156 -10.11 -6.85 4.22
C SER A 156 -9.65 -7.54 5.51
N LEU A 157 -10.58 -7.98 6.34
CA LEU A 157 -10.30 -8.52 7.67
C LEU A 157 -9.61 -9.90 7.63
N ILE A 158 -9.82 -10.70 6.58
CA ILE A 158 -9.15 -12.00 6.43
C ILE A 158 -7.62 -11.90 6.53
N ARG A 159 -7.03 -10.79 6.08
CA ARG A 159 -5.59 -10.54 6.17
C ARG A 159 -5.10 -10.57 7.61
N PHE A 160 -5.78 -9.88 8.50
CA PHE A 160 -5.39 -9.79 9.91
C PHE A 160 -5.63 -11.11 10.65
N HIS A 161 -6.71 -11.80 10.30
CA HIS A 161 -6.96 -13.14 10.81
C HIS A 161 -5.84 -14.11 10.38
N TYR A 162 -5.43 -14.06 9.11
CA TYR A 162 -4.32 -14.85 8.60
C TYR A 162 -3.00 -14.51 9.28
N VAL A 163 -2.72 -13.22 9.52
CA VAL A 163 -1.55 -12.77 10.28
C VAL A 163 -1.56 -13.34 11.70
N GLY A 164 -2.70 -13.34 12.38
CA GLY A 164 -2.82 -13.91 13.73
C GLY A 164 -2.56 -15.42 13.78
N LEU A 165 -3.00 -16.17 12.76
CA LEU A 165 -2.75 -17.61 12.65
C LEU A 165 -1.28 -17.94 12.32
N HIS A 166 -0.59 -17.04 11.63
CA HIS A 166 0.77 -17.26 11.10
C HIS A 166 1.71 -16.12 11.52
N ARG A 167 1.65 -15.69 12.79
CA ARG A 167 2.33 -14.49 13.28
C ARG A 167 3.83 -14.42 12.97
N ASN A 168 4.50 -15.57 13.03
CA ASN A 168 5.94 -15.71 12.79
C ASN A 168 6.39 -15.39 11.35
N LEU A 169 5.46 -15.35 10.40
CA LEU A 169 5.75 -15.00 9.00
C LEU A 169 5.83 -13.49 8.77
N PHE A 170 5.32 -12.69 9.70
CA PHE A 170 5.12 -11.27 9.52
C PHE A 170 5.99 -10.43 10.45
N ALA A 171 6.36 -9.24 9.99
CA ALA A 171 7.16 -8.29 10.75
C ALA A 171 6.38 -7.75 11.97
N ASP A 172 7.12 -7.17 12.93
CA ASP A 172 6.53 -6.57 14.13
C ASP A 172 5.79 -5.26 13.86
N ARG A 173 5.99 -4.68 12.68
CA ARG A 173 5.32 -3.48 12.19
C ARG A 173 4.59 -3.78 10.88
N MET A 174 3.35 -3.31 10.79
CA MET A 174 2.51 -3.46 9.61
C MET A 174 2.20 -2.10 9.01
N LEU A 175 2.36 -1.98 7.70
CA LEU A 175 2.19 -0.79 6.88
C LEU A 175 0.97 -0.93 5.98
N ALA A 176 0.24 0.16 5.81
CA ALA A 176 -0.78 0.36 4.79
C ALA A 176 -0.54 1.69 4.10
N GLU A 177 -0.14 1.64 2.84
CA GLU A 177 -0.03 2.80 1.96
C GLU A 177 -1.42 3.11 1.39
N MET A 178 -1.98 4.25 1.79
CA MET A 178 -3.33 4.65 1.40
C MET A 178 -3.26 5.58 0.19
N MET A 179 -4.06 5.30 -0.83
CA MET A 179 -4.07 6.09 -2.04
C MET A 179 -4.68 7.48 -1.83
N ALA A 180 -3.99 8.52 -2.31
CA ALA A 180 -4.50 9.88 -2.35
C ALA A 180 -5.62 10.06 -3.41
N PRO A 181 -6.32 11.18 -3.42
CA PRO A 181 -7.25 11.50 -4.50
C PRO A 181 -6.55 11.54 -5.85
N ILE A 182 -7.11 10.84 -6.84
CA ILE A 182 -6.67 10.83 -8.23
C ILE A 182 -7.70 11.58 -9.07
N THR A 183 -7.26 12.28 -10.11
CA THR A 183 -8.15 12.94 -11.05
C THR A 183 -8.92 11.92 -11.90
N PRO A 184 -10.10 12.26 -12.47
CA PRO A 184 -10.90 11.33 -13.28
C PRO A 184 -10.16 10.74 -14.48
N ASP A 185 -9.14 11.43 -14.98
CA ASP A 185 -8.27 10.99 -16.10
C ASP A 185 -7.04 10.20 -15.61
N GLY A 186 -7.01 9.80 -14.33
CA GLY A 186 -5.96 8.94 -13.77
C GLY A 186 -4.62 9.63 -13.50
N ARG A 187 -4.57 10.96 -13.52
CA ARG A 187 -3.37 11.73 -13.15
C ARG A 187 -3.33 11.98 -11.66
N ASN A 188 -2.13 12.07 -11.12
CA ASN A 188 -1.90 12.52 -9.75
C ASN A 188 -1.34 13.95 -9.76
N THR A 189 -2.05 14.86 -9.11
CA THR A 189 -1.68 16.28 -9.08
C THR A 189 -0.36 16.51 -8.34
N LEU A 190 -0.09 15.80 -7.25
CA LEU A 190 1.20 15.93 -6.55
C LEU A 190 2.36 15.49 -7.45
N TRP A 191 2.21 14.37 -8.16
CA TRP A 191 3.23 13.90 -9.09
C TRP A 191 3.54 14.93 -10.18
N GLU A 192 2.52 15.54 -10.76
CA GLU A 192 2.70 16.55 -11.81
C GLU A 192 3.48 17.79 -11.34
N TYR A 193 3.26 18.22 -10.08
CA TYR A 193 3.91 19.42 -9.53
C TYR A 193 5.22 19.13 -8.78
N LEU A 194 5.39 17.94 -8.24
CA LEU A 194 6.56 17.55 -7.45
C LEU A 194 7.36 16.43 -8.12
N GLY A 195 6.80 15.25 -8.28
CA GLY A 195 7.51 14.06 -8.76
C GLY A 195 8.18 14.28 -10.11
N ARG A 196 7.45 14.84 -11.08
CA ARG A 196 7.97 15.13 -12.42
C ARG A 196 9.08 16.17 -12.48
N ARG A 197 9.30 16.94 -11.42
CA ARG A 197 10.44 17.89 -11.35
C ARG A 197 11.77 17.18 -11.22
N PHE A 198 11.75 16.00 -10.61
CA PHE A 198 12.95 15.19 -10.36
C PHE A 198 13.00 13.96 -11.25
N ILE A 199 11.84 13.38 -11.55
CA ILE A 199 11.71 12.16 -12.37
C ILE A 199 10.85 12.50 -13.57
N ASN A 200 11.48 12.65 -14.72
CA ASN A 200 10.81 13.10 -15.96
C ASN A 200 10.02 11.96 -16.65
N LEU A 201 9.13 11.33 -15.87
CA LEU A 201 8.20 10.29 -16.35
C LEU A 201 6.76 10.68 -16.00
N PRO A 202 5.77 10.37 -16.87
CA PRO A 202 4.37 10.40 -16.48
C PRO A 202 4.11 9.48 -15.28
N TYR A 203 3.12 9.82 -14.44
CA TYR A 203 2.75 9.05 -13.27
C TYR A 203 2.59 7.54 -13.55
N THR A 204 1.85 7.18 -14.59
CA THR A 204 1.59 5.79 -14.97
C THR A 204 2.83 5.01 -15.42
N GLU A 205 3.81 5.68 -16.01
CA GLU A 205 5.08 5.07 -16.41
C GLU A 205 6.00 4.88 -15.21
N ALA A 206 6.09 5.89 -14.34
CA ALA A 206 6.87 5.81 -13.12
C ALA A 206 6.33 4.71 -12.19
N ASP A 207 5.01 4.55 -12.07
CA ASP A 207 4.36 3.48 -11.33
C ASP A 207 4.73 2.09 -11.87
N LYS A 208 4.68 1.89 -13.20
CA LYS A 208 5.12 0.63 -13.82
C LYS A 208 6.59 0.31 -13.55
N PHE A 209 7.45 1.33 -13.60
CA PHE A 209 8.86 1.17 -13.27
C PHE A 209 9.05 0.75 -11.81
N CYS A 210 8.30 1.33 -10.89
CA CYS A 210 8.36 1.04 -9.46
C CYS A 210 8.03 -0.42 -9.11
N GLN A 211 7.23 -1.11 -9.95
CA GLN A 211 6.96 -2.53 -9.79
C GLN A 211 8.21 -3.41 -10.02
N ARG A 212 9.20 -2.92 -10.75
CA ARG A 212 10.43 -3.66 -11.10
C ARG A 212 11.64 -3.19 -10.33
N SER A 213 11.75 -1.88 -10.10
CA SER A 213 12.88 -1.26 -9.41
C SER A 213 12.45 0.05 -8.77
N ARG A 214 12.96 0.33 -7.57
CA ARG A 214 12.80 1.61 -6.87
C ARG A 214 14.06 2.46 -6.91
N GLU A 215 15.11 1.96 -7.57
CA GLU A 215 16.43 2.60 -7.62
C GLU A 215 16.34 4.03 -8.13
N PHE A 216 15.58 4.28 -9.21
CA PHE A 216 15.41 5.61 -9.80
C PHE A 216 14.83 6.64 -8.81
N MET A 217 13.97 6.24 -7.89
CA MET A 217 13.44 7.12 -6.85
C MET A 217 14.50 7.43 -5.79
N VAL A 218 15.27 6.40 -5.39
CA VAL A 218 16.38 6.55 -4.44
C VAL A 218 17.45 7.50 -4.99
N SER A 219 17.70 7.42 -6.29
CA SER A 219 18.76 8.19 -6.97
C SER A 219 18.33 9.59 -7.39
N LEU A 220 17.07 9.80 -7.76
CA LEU A 220 16.61 11.05 -8.37
C LEU A 220 15.82 11.95 -7.43
N LEU A 221 15.17 11.40 -6.39
CA LEU A 221 14.47 12.25 -5.41
C LEU A 221 15.48 12.97 -4.50
N PRO A 222 15.25 14.26 -4.18
CA PRO A 222 16.17 15.05 -3.38
C PRO A 222 16.22 14.53 -1.93
N ARG A 223 17.41 14.56 -1.36
CA ARG A 223 17.64 14.25 0.05
C ARG A 223 17.35 15.42 0.97
N GLU A 224 17.38 16.63 0.44
CA GLU A 224 17.10 17.87 1.15
C GLU A 224 15.58 18.02 1.39
N PRO A 225 15.19 18.71 2.47
CA PRO A 225 13.78 18.97 2.76
C PRO A 225 13.11 19.83 1.67
N ILE A 226 11.97 19.37 1.17
CA ILE A 226 11.16 20.09 0.19
C ILE A 226 10.08 20.90 0.92
N TYR A 227 10.05 22.21 0.72
CA TYR A 227 9.01 23.08 1.29
C TYR A 227 7.71 22.95 0.48
N LEU A 228 6.69 22.32 1.06
CA LEU A 228 5.41 22.12 0.39
C LEU A 228 4.67 23.44 0.11
N SER A 229 5.00 24.52 0.82
CA SER A 229 4.47 25.86 0.56
C SER A 229 4.86 26.41 -0.82
N LEU A 230 5.88 25.85 -1.48
CA LEU A 230 6.25 26.18 -2.86
C LEU A 230 5.35 25.53 -3.90
N LEU A 231 4.57 24.51 -3.50
CA LEU A 231 3.60 23.86 -4.37
C LEU A 231 2.29 24.67 -4.44
N PRO A 232 1.60 24.63 -5.58
CA PRO A 232 0.27 25.24 -5.68
C PRO A 232 -0.72 24.57 -4.72
N PRO A 233 -1.79 25.29 -4.31
CA PRO A 233 -2.75 24.80 -3.32
C PRO A 233 -3.38 23.44 -3.70
N GLU A 234 -3.68 23.21 -4.96
CA GLU A 234 -4.26 21.97 -5.47
C GLU A 234 -3.36 20.75 -5.24
N ALA A 235 -2.04 20.89 -5.34
CA ALA A 235 -1.10 19.80 -5.05
C ALA A 235 -0.86 19.66 -3.54
N ARG A 236 -0.63 20.79 -2.85
CA ARG A 236 -0.34 20.81 -1.41
C ARG A 236 -1.48 20.23 -0.58
N ASN A 237 -2.73 20.50 -0.95
CA ASN A 237 -3.92 20.06 -0.20
C ASN A 237 -4.21 18.55 -0.34
N LEU A 238 -3.56 17.84 -1.26
CA LEU A 238 -3.69 16.39 -1.40
C LEU A 238 -2.78 15.61 -0.44
N VAL A 239 -1.67 16.23 0.00
CA VAL A 239 -0.67 15.56 0.82
C VAL A 239 -1.25 15.12 2.15
N GLY A 240 -1.12 13.83 2.46
CA GLY A 240 -1.66 13.21 3.66
C GLY A 240 -3.18 12.96 3.63
N ARG A 241 -3.82 13.09 2.48
CA ARG A 241 -5.26 12.83 2.32
C ARG A 241 -5.52 11.58 1.50
N VAL A 242 -6.59 10.89 1.83
CA VAL A 242 -7.09 9.74 1.07
C VAL A 242 -8.19 10.15 0.10
N GLY A 243 -8.32 9.43 -1.00
CA GLY A 243 -9.45 9.59 -1.91
C GLY A 243 -10.79 9.13 -1.29
N PRO A 244 -11.94 9.61 -1.80
CA PRO A 244 -13.26 9.24 -1.27
C PRO A 244 -13.51 7.74 -1.27
N ASP A 245 -13.03 7.02 -2.28
CA ASP A 245 -13.16 5.56 -2.38
C ASP A 245 -12.27 4.80 -1.39
N THR A 246 -11.20 5.43 -0.89
CA THR A 246 -10.24 4.85 0.04
C THR A 246 -10.59 5.14 1.51
N GLU A 247 -11.41 6.18 1.76
CA GLU A 247 -11.82 6.61 3.10
C GLU A 247 -12.45 5.49 3.95
N PRO A 248 -13.33 4.60 3.42
CA PRO A 248 -13.87 3.49 4.22
C PRO A 248 -12.81 2.49 4.66
N ALA A 249 -11.79 2.25 3.82
CA ALA A 249 -10.67 1.36 4.16
C ALA A 249 -9.80 1.99 5.26
N LYS A 250 -9.52 3.29 5.17
CA LYS A 250 -8.78 4.03 6.20
C LYS A 250 -9.46 3.92 7.57
N ARG A 251 -10.76 4.22 7.66
CA ARG A 251 -11.51 4.11 8.92
C ARG A 251 -11.46 2.72 9.53
N MET A 252 -11.61 1.70 8.69
CA MET A 252 -11.54 0.31 9.15
C MET A 252 -10.14 -0.03 9.72
N LEU A 253 -9.06 0.49 9.12
CA LEU A 253 -7.70 0.30 9.64
C LEU A 253 -7.49 1.05 10.95
N GLU A 254 -8.00 2.28 11.06
CA GLU A 254 -7.96 3.06 12.30
C GLU A 254 -8.71 2.35 13.45
N GLU A 255 -9.88 1.74 13.16
CA GLU A 255 -10.62 0.89 14.12
C GLU A 255 -9.80 -0.32 14.59
N LEU A 256 -8.92 -0.85 13.75
CA LEU A 256 -8.02 -1.97 14.09
C LEU A 256 -6.76 -1.55 14.85
N GLY A 257 -6.51 -0.25 14.98
CA GLY A 257 -5.37 0.30 15.72
C GLY A 257 -4.26 0.91 14.86
N PHE A 258 -4.43 1.01 13.54
CA PHE A 258 -3.50 1.73 12.70
C PHE A 258 -3.54 3.23 12.96
N LYS A 259 -2.39 3.88 12.82
CA LYS A 259 -2.24 5.32 13.01
C LYS A 259 -1.48 5.94 11.86
N TYR A 260 -1.83 7.17 11.51
CA TYR A 260 -1.05 7.96 10.58
C TYR A 260 0.29 8.37 11.20
N THR A 261 1.38 8.14 10.48
CA THR A 261 2.76 8.30 10.96
C THR A 261 3.43 9.59 10.47
N ASN A 262 2.68 10.54 9.92
CA ASN A 262 3.20 11.72 9.20
C ASN A 262 4.07 11.36 7.98
N ARG A 263 3.96 10.13 7.49
CA ARG A 263 4.61 9.69 6.25
C ARG A 263 3.58 9.61 5.13
N VAL A 264 4.03 9.95 3.94
CA VAL A 264 3.19 9.93 2.74
C VAL A 264 3.95 9.26 1.59
N ASP A 265 3.19 8.67 0.69
CA ASP A 265 3.72 8.09 -0.53
C ASP A 265 4.32 9.18 -1.44
N PRO A 266 5.52 8.99 -1.99
CA PRO A 266 6.17 9.97 -2.84
C PRO A 266 5.51 10.16 -4.21
N PHE A 267 4.71 9.18 -4.66
CA PHE A 267 4.01 9.26 -5.94
C PHE A 267 2.75 10.10 -5.86
N ASP A 268 1.89 9.79 -4.89
CA ASP A 268 0.56 10.36 -4.86
C ASP A 268 0.28 11.25 -3.64
N GLY A 269 1.15 11.19 -2.62
CA GLY A 269 0.98 11.93 -1.37
C GLY A 269 0.02 11.28 -0.40
N GLY A 270 -0.42 10.07 -0.66
CA GLY A 270 -1.32 9.31 0.22
C GLY A 270 -0.68 8.99 1.57
N PRO A 271 -1.45 8.98 2.67
CA PRO A 271 -0.90 8.77 4.00
C PRO A 271 -0.50 7.33 4.23
N HIS A 272 0.63 7.11 4.89
CA HIS A 272 1.02 5.83 5.45
C HIS A 272 0.37 5.64 6.82
N LEU A 273 -0.36 4.55 6.98
CA LEU A 273 -0.88 4.11 8.26
C LEU A 273 -0.05 2.93 8.76
N GLU A 274 0.32 2.94 10.01
CA GLU A 274 1.12 1.87 10.62
C GLU A 274 0.52 1.40 11.94
N ALA A 275 0.77 0.13 12.27
CA ALA A 275 0.46 -0.46 13.56
C ALA A 275 1.56 -1.44 13.97
N LEU A 276 1.78 -1.63 15.27
CA LEU A 276 2.50 -2.78 15.77
C LEU A 276 1.62 -4.02 15.57
N THR A 277 2.14 -5.04 14.90
CA THR A 277 1.38 -6.21 14.46
C THR A 277 0.62 -6.87 15.60
N ASP A 278 1.26 -7.02 16.77
CA ASP A 278 0.65 -7.63 17.97
C ASP A 278 -0.35 -6.72 18.69
N GLN A 279 -0.43 -5.43 18.32
CA GLN A 279 -1.42 -4.49 18.85
C GLN A 279 -2.67 -4.37 17.99
N ILE A 280 -2.66 -4.91 16.76
CA ILE A 280 -3.82 -4.96 15.90
C ILE A 280 -4.87 -5.86 16.57
N SER A 281 -6.06 -5.31 16.84
CA SER A 281 -7.08 -5.98 17.66
C SER A 281 -7.42 -7.38 17.14
N LEU A 282 -7.66 -7.54 15.85
CA LEU A 282 -8.02 -8.82 15.25
C LEU A 282 -6.84 -9.81 15.23
N VAL A 283 -5.60 -9.36 15.07
CA VAL A 283 -4.40 -10.23 15.17
C VAL A 283 -4.30 -10.78 16.60
N ARG A 284 -4.41 -9.91 17.60
CA ARG A 284 -4.32 -10.28 19.01
C ARG A 284 -5.43 -11.23 19.46
N GLU A 285 -6.64 -11.09 18.91
CA GLU A 285 -7.82 -11.89 19.28
C GLU A 285 -7.92 -13.20 18.51
N THR A 286 -7.15 -13.35 17.39
CA THR A 286 -7.12 -14.60 16.63
C THR A 286 -6.43 -15.71 17.44
N ARG A 287 -7.06 -16.88 17.47
CA ARG A 287 -6.53 -18.11 18.09
C ARG A 287 -6.46 -19.21 17.02
N PRO A 288 -5.41 -20.06 17.04
CA PRO A 288 -5.34 -21.27 16.20
C PRO A 288 -6.48 -22.24 16.48
#